data_fd2d678b2d0588f940de5498b1acf77e
#
_entry.id   fd2d678b2d0588f940de5498b1acf77e
#
_cell.length_a   1.000
_cell.length_b   1.000
_cell.length_c   1.000
_cell.angle_alpha   90.00
_cell.angle_beta   90.00
_cell.angle_gamma   90.00
#
_symmetry.space_group_name_H-M   'P 1'
#
loop_
_entity.id
_entity.type
_entity.pdbx_description
1 polymer ?
#
loop_
_entity_poly.entity_id
_entity_poly.type
_entity_poly.pdbx_seq_one_letter_code
_entity_poly.pdbx_strand_id
1 'polypeptide(L)'
;MHGVILLVGQPGTGKSSLARGLASQVAKHLSSGPTFLEVEPHGLTSSAMGKTQRAVTELLGSTISEYAEQGPVIVLLDEVETLATDRKKLSMDANPIDVHRATDAVLAQLDHLADRYDNLLFIATSNFEGAVDEAFISRSDLVLQIPMPNADARKSILEGTITGLARKYPSVKQILHDPDFARLVVATDGIDGRQLRKLVATACSFRRETAVDPNKLTAADILRAAKLERDGGLAAKGKGA
;
A
#
# COMPACT_ATOMS: atom_id res chain seq x y z
N MET A 1 -7.75 -22.34 -9.55
CA MET A 1 -7.26 -20.97 -9.32
C MET A 1 -7.40 -20.69 -7.83
N HIS A 2 -6.41 -20.10 -7.22
CA HIS A 2 -6.45 -19.83 -5.77
C HIS A 2 -7.15 -18.50 -5.43
N GLY A 3 -7.50 -17.71 -6.44
CA GLY A 3 -8.08 -16.38 -6.25
C GLY A 3 -7.10 -15.40 -5.62
N VAL A 4 -5.78 -15.48 -5.94
CA VAL A 4 -4.73 -14.65 -5.32
C VAL A 4 -4.06 -13.75 -6.36
N ILE A 5 -4.07 -12.45 -6.13
CA ILE A 5 -3.31 -11.44 -6.87
C ILE A 5 -2.22 -10.88 -5.96
N LEU A 6 -0.97 -10.95 -6.38
CA LEU A 6 0.16 -10.38 -5.65
C LEU A 6 0.67 -9.11 -6.34
N LEU A 7 0.64 -7.98 -5.62
CA LEU A 7 1.16 -6.68 -6.06
C LEU A 7 2.52 -6.45 -5.42
N VAL A 8 3.57 -6.40 -6.23
CA VAL A 8 4.95 -6.22 -5.76
C VAL A 8 5.50 -4.87 -6.23
N GLY A 9 6.26 -4.19 -5.39
CA GLY A 9 6.90 -2.93 -5.77
C GLY A 9 7.47 -2.19 -4.58
N GLN A 10 8.29 -1.19 -4.81
CA GLN A 10 8.91 -0.42 -3.75
C GLN A 10 7.88 0.24 -2.81
N PRO A 11 8.24 0.54 -1.56
CA PRO A 11 7.38 1.32 -0.66
C PRO A 11 6.93 2.63 -1.32
N GLY A 12 5.68 3.03 -1.08
CA GLY A 12 5.15 4.29 -1.60
C GLY A 12 4.63 4.26 -3.05
N THR A 13 4.81 3.17 -3.81
CA THR A 13 4.34 3.06 -5.22
C THR A 13 2.82 2.98 -5.36
N GLY A 14 2.07 2.78 -4.27
CA GLY A 14 0.61 2.82 -4.28
C GLY A 14 -0.08 1.46 -4.33
N LYS A 15 0.61 0.35 -4.06
CA LYS A 15 0.07 -1.03 -4.06
C LYS A 15 -1.24 -1.17 -3.29
N SER A 16 -1.27 -0.80 -2.01
CA SER A 16 -2.48 -0.88 -1.17
C SER A 16 -3.59 0.06 -1.67
N SER A 17 -3.23 1.23 -2.24
CA SER A 17 -4.22 2.13 -2.87
C SER A 17 -4.81 1.52 -4.13
N LEU A 18 -3.99 0.83 -4.94
CA LEU A 18 -4.43 0.12 -6.13
C LEU A 18 -5.35 -1.05 -5.75
N ALA A 19 -5.00 -1.82 -4.73
CA ALA A 19 -5.82 -2.92 -4.20
C ALA A 19 -7.21 -2.45 -3.76
N ARG A 20 -7.28 -1.36 -2.97
CA ARG A 20 -8.56 -0.76 -2.55
C ARG A 20 -9.35 -0.20 -3.75
N GLY A 21 -8.65 0.41 -4.72
CA GLY A 21 -9.25 0.90 -5.96
C GLY A 21 -9.83 -0.23 -6.81
N LEU A 22 -9.12 -1.33 -6.96
CA LEU A 22 -9.57 -2.53 -7.67
C LEU A 22 -10.82 -3.11 -6.99
N ALA A 23 -10.79 -3.30 -5.67
CA ALA A 23 -11.95 -3.77 -4.89
C ALA A 23 -13.18 -2.88 -5.11
N SER A 24 -13.00 -1.55 -5.07
CA SER A 24 -14.07 -0.59 -5.35
C SER A 24 -14.61 -0.67 -6.79
N GLN A 25 -13.79 -0.99 -7.78
CA GLN A 25 -14.26 -1.17 -9.15
C GLN A 25 -14.99 -2.50 -9.33
N VAL A 26 -14.45 -3.59 -8.80
CA VAL A 26 -15.11 -4.92 -8.82
C VAL A 26 -16.48 -4.85 -8.16
N ALA A 27 -16.62 -4.13 -7.05
CA ALA A 27 -17.89 -3.95 -6.35
C ALA A 27 -19.01 -3.38 -7.23
N LYS A 28 -18.68 -2.57 -8.24
CA LYS A 28 -19.67 -1.99 -9.17
C LYS A 28 -20.24 -3.02 -10.17
N HIS A 29 -19.55 -4.14 -10.35
CA HIS A 29 -19.94 -5.19 -11.29
C HIS A 29 -20.61 -6.39 -10.63
N LEU A 30 -20.62 -6.42 -9.29
CA LEU A 30 -21.29 -7.47 -8.51
C LEU A 30 -22.67 -6.98 -8.04
N SER A 31 -23.70 -7.77 -8.27
CA SER A 31 -25.10 -7.43 -7.93
C SER A 31 -25.34 -7.31 -6.42
N SER A 32 -24.63 -8.12 -5.63
CA SER A 32 -24.54 -7.97 -4.18
C SER A 32 -23.13 -7.47 -3.85
N GLY A 33 -22.94 -6.20 -3.53
CA GLY A 33 -21.60 -5.66 -3.29
C GLY A 33 -20.72 -6.58 -2.43
N PRO A 34 -19.42 -6.76 -2.73
CA PRO A 34 -18.55 -7.65 -1.98
C PRO A 34 -18.24 -7.08 -0.60
N THR A 35 -18.06 -7.95 0.38
CA THR A 35 -17.42 -7.58 1.64
C THR A 35 -15.92 -7.35 1.39
N PHE A 36 -15.41 -6.18 1.79
CA PHE A 36 -13.98 -5.88 1.72
C PHE A 36 -13.37 -5.98 3.11
N LEU A 37 -12.40 -6.89 3.26
CA LEU A 37 -11.66 -7.11 4.49
C LEU A 37 -10.21 -6.66 4.29
N GLU A 38 -9.70 -5.87 5.22
CA GLU A 38 -8.29 -5.47 5.23
C GLU A 38 -7.61 -6.11 6.43
N VAL A 39 -6.59 -6.91 6.17
CA VAL A 39 -5.80 -7.61 7.18
C VAL A 39 -4.49 -6.87 7.35
N GLU A 40 -4.22 -6.43 8.58
CA GLU A 40 -2.95 -5.87 9.00
C GLU A 40 -2.09 -6.98 9.64
N PRO A 41 -1.10 -7.54 8.90
CA PRO A 41 -0.31 -8.68 9.36
C PRO A 41 0.44 -8.42 10.67
N HIS A 42 0.87 -7.18 10.91
CA HIS A 42 1.57 -6.81 12.14
C HIS A 42 0.74 -7.05 13.41
N GLY A 43 -0.59 -6.96 13.30
CA GLY A 43 -1.50 -7.29 14.41
C GLY A 43 -1.58 -8.80 14.72
N LEU A 44 -1.20 -9.64 13.77
CA LEU A 44 -1.21 -11.09 13.91
C LEU A 44 0.11 -11.66 14.43
N THR A 45 1.21 -10.94 14.23
CA THR A 45 2.54 -11.38 14.67
C THR A 45 2.67 -11.20 16.18
N SER A 46 3.15 -12.23 16.87
CA SER A 46 3.37 -12.21 18.31
C SER A 46 4.71 -12.85 18.63
N SER A 47 5.42 -12.30 19.60
CA SER A 47 6.65 -12.89 20.13
C SER A 47 6.41 -14.18 20.93
N ALA A 48 5.16 -14.51 21.26
CA ALA A 48 4.81 -15.72 21.96
C ALA A 48 4.63 -16.90 21.01
N MET A 49 5.34 -17.99 21.28
CA MET A 49 5.43 -19.21 20.48
C MET A 49 4.05 -19.76 20.08
N GLY A 50 3.83 -20.00 18.79
CA GLY A 50 2.60 -20.57 18.23
C GLY A 50 1.36 -19.66 18.23
N LYS A 51 1.43 -18.43 18.77
CA LYS A 51 0.29 -17.51 18.75
C LYS A 51 0.01 -16.96 17.36
N THR A 52 1.06 -16.64 16.60
CA THR A 52 0.92 -16.17 15.21
C THR A 52 0.25 -17.22 14.34
N GLN A 53 0.69 -18.48 14.41
CA GLN A 53 0.05 -19.58 13.66
C GLN A 53 -1.44 -19.72 13.99
N ARG A 54 -1.80 -19.68 15.30
CA ARG A 54 -3.21 -19.78 15.73
C ARG A 54 -4.04 -18.60 15.25
N ALA A 55 -3.51 -17.36 15.37
CA ALA A 55 -4.20 -16.16 14.92
C ALA A 55 -4.44 -16.17 13.39
N VAL A 56 -3.45 -16.63 12.61
CA VAL A 56 -3.60 -16.83 11.15
C VAL A 56 -4.68 -17.86 10.84
N THR A 57 -4.65 -19.03 11.50
CA THR A 57 -5.64 -20.09 11.28
C THR A 57 -7.04 -19.63 11.65
N GLU A 58 -7.21 -18.90 12.75
CA GLU A 58 -8.51 -18.36 13.17
C GLU A 58 -9.04 -17.31 12.20
N LEU A 59 -8.18 -16.35 11.80
CA LEU A 59 -8.56 -15.31 10.86
C LEU A 59 -8.95 -15.89 9.49
N LEU A 60 -8.05 -16.66 8.87
CA LEU A 60 -8.27 -17.20 7.52
C LEU A 60 -9.31 -18.34 7.54
N GLY A 61 -9.17 -19.28 8.49
CA GLY A 61 -10.01 -20.49 8.53
C GLY A 61 -11.42 -20.27 9.08
N SER A 62 -11.63 -19.27 9.95
CA SER A 62 -12.95 -19.01 10.56
C SER A 62 -13.54 -17.69 10.08
N THR A 63 -12.86 -16.57 10.37
CA THR A 63 -13.45 -15.25 10.12
C THR A 63 -13.69 -15.00 8.63
N ILE A 64 -12.69 -15.26 7.76
CA ILE A 64 -12.86 -15.06 6.31
C ILE A 64 -13.89 -16.04 5.74
N SER A 65 -13.90 -17.30 6.22
CA SER A 65 -14.90 -18.29 5.82
C SER A 65 -16.33 -17.85 6.13
N GLU A 66 -16.59 -17.31 7.32
CA GLU A 66 -17.92 -16.81 7.71
C GLU A 66 -18.42 -15.71 6.76
N TYR A 67 -17.55 -14.80 6.33
CA TYR A 67 -17.92 -13.79 5.34
C TYR A 67 -18.12 -14.39 3.94
N ALA A 68 -17.29 -15.35 3.54
CA ALA A 68 -17.39 -16.01 2.24
C ALA A 68 -18.69 -16.85 2.10
N GLU A 69 -19.22 -17.40 3.20
CA GLU A 69 -20.54 -18.06 3.24
C GLU A 69 -21.70 -17.09 3.04
N GLN A 70 -21.53 -15.82 3.32
CA GLN A 70 -22.57 -14.79 3.19
C GLN A 70 -22.59 -14.12 1.81
N GLY A 71 -21.50 -14.18 1.03
CA GLY A 71 -21.43 -13.56 -0.29
C GLY A 71 -19.99 -13.36 -0.79
N PRO A 72 -19.80 -12.60 -1.87
CA PRO A 72 -18.47 -12.33 -2.41
C PRO A 72 -17.59 -11.56 -1.42
N VAL A 73 -16.33 -11.97 -1.30
CA VAL A 73 -15.35 -11.36 -0.39
C VAL A 73 -14.08 -10.99 -1.14
N ILE A 74 -13.57 -9.80 -0.86
CA ILE A 74 -12.23 -9.36 -1.30
C ILE A 74 -11.40 -9.10 -0.05
N VAL A 75 -10.28 -9.79 0.07
CA VAL A 75 -9.36 -9.69 1.21
C VAL A 75 -8.08 -9.01 0.76
N LEU A 76 -7.73 -7.88 1.37
CA LEU A 76 -6.42 -7.26 1.22
C LEU A 76 -5.49 -7.76 2.33
N LEU A 77 -4.41 -8.44 1.94
CA LEU A 77 -3.29 -8.81 2.81
C LEU A 77 -2.15 -7.80 2.56
N ASP A 78 -2.10 -6.74 3.35
CA ASP A 78 -1.06 -5.71 3.17
C ASP A 78 0.26 -6.16 3.81
N GLU A 79 1.39 -5.98 3.11
CA GLU A 79 2.73 -6.39 3.55
C GLU A 79 2.81 -7.89 3.90
N VAL A 80 2.36 -8.75 2.94
CA VAL A 80 2.25 -10.20 3.14
C VAL A 80 3.59 -10.87 3.51
N GLU A 81 4.73 -10.26 3.18
CA GLU A 81 6.05 -10.72 3.62
C GLU A 81 6.19 -10.85 5.14
N THR A 82 5.34 -10.18 5.91
CA THR A 82 5.30 -10.31 7.37
C THR A 82 4.76 -11.67 7.83
N LEU A 83 3.85 -12.28 7.04
CA LEU A 83 3.24 -13.57 7.31
C LEU A 83 3.85 -14.71 6.50
N ALA A 84 4.29 -14.41 5.29
CA ALA A 84 4.86 -15.37 4.33
C ALA A 84 6.27 -14.93 3.91
N THR A 85 7.17 -14.85 4.90
CA THR A 85 8.56 -14.43 4.71
C THR A 85 9.34 -15.50 3.97
N ASP A 86 10.22 -15.09 3.03
CA ASP A 86 11.18 -15.98 2.37
C ASP A 86 12.08 -16.67 3.40
N ARG A 87 11.95 -17.99 3.49
CA ARG A 87 12.65 -18.87 4.45
C ARG A 87 14.18 -18.82 4.30
N LYS A 88 14.67 -18.51 3.10
CA LYS A 88 16.11 -18.43 2.81
C LYS A 88 16.75 -17.17 3.41
N LYS A 89 15.97 -16.17 3.78
CA LYS A 89 16.43 -14.87 4.29
C LYS A 89 16.28 -14.68 5.79
N LEU A 90 15.71 -15.65 6.49
CA LEU A 90 15.58 -15.59 7.94
C LEU A 90 16.97 -15.61 8.58
N SER A 91 17.36 -14.49 9.20
CA SER A 91 18.58 -14.39 10.00
C SER A 91 18.47 -15.25 11.28
N MET A 92 19.63 -15.67 11.82
CA MET A 92 19.70 -16.52 13.02
C MET A 92 19.10 -15.87 14.28
N ASP A 93 18.79 -14.57 14.26
CA ASP A 93 18.28 -13.82 15.42
C ASP A 93 16.74 -13.83 15.55
N ALA A 94 16.01 -14.26 14.50
CA ALA A 94 14.57 -14.48 14.59
C ALA A 94 14.29 -15.94 14.95
N ASN A 95 13.21 -16.21 15.72
CA ASN A 95 12.80 -17.59 15.98
C ASN A 95 12.30 -18.26 14.67
N PRO A 96 13.16 -18.95 13.90
CA PRO A 96 12.86 -19.37 12.52
C PRO A 96 11.68 -20.33 12.48
N ILE A 97 11.51 -21.13 13.53
CA ILE A 97 10.47 -22.18 13.61
C ILE A 97 9.07 -21.57 13.63
N ASP A 98 8.85 -20.48 14.37
CA ASP A 98 7.52 -19.87 14.44
C ASP A 98 7.15 -19.11 13.16
N VAL A 99 8.13 -18.51 12.49
CA VAL A 99 7.92 -17.88 11.19
C VAL A 99 7.56 -18.94 10.13
N HIS A 100 8.29 -20.05 10.09
CA HIS A 100 7.96 -21.18 9.18
C HIS A 100 6.55 -21.70 9.41
N ARG A 101 6.17 -21.90 10.69
CA ARG A 101 4.81 -22.38 11.04
C ARG A 101 3.73 -21.38 10.65
N ALA A 102 3.97 -20.09 10.79
CA ALA A 102 3.02 -19.06 10.34
C ALA A 102 2.86 -19.08 8.82
N THR A 103 3.97 -19.14 8.07
CA THR A 103 3.95 -19.26 6.61
C THR A 103 3.21 -20.52 6.17
N ASP A 104 3.51 -21.69 6.76
CA ASP A 104 2.83 -22.93 6.44
C ASP A 104 1.32 -22.86 6.74
N ALA A 105 0.93 -22.18 7.82
CA ALA A 105 -0.48 -21.97 8.14
C ALA A 105 -1.19 -21.09 7.11
N VAL A 106 -0.55 -20.00 6.67
CA VAL A 106 -1.09 -19.14 5.59
C VAL A 106 -1.32 -19.95 4.32
N LEU A 107 -0.30 -20.71 3.88
CA LEU A 107 -0.37 -21.51 2.65
C LEU A 107 -1.47 -22.58 2.72
N ALA A 108 -1.54 -23.32 3.83
CA ALA A 108 -2.56 -24.34 4.03
C ALA A 108 -3.97 -23.76 4.06
N GLN A 109 -4.16 -22.58 4.67
CA GLN A 109 -5.46 -21.93 4.70
C GLN A 109 -5.84 -21.36 3.33
N LEU A 110 -4.90 -20.81 2.55
CA LEU A 110 -5.19 -20.35 1.18
C LEU A 110 -5.65 -21.51 0.30
N ASP A 111 -4.96 -22.67 0.36
CA ASP A 111 -5.36 -23.87 -0.38
C ASP A 111 -6.78 -24.32 0.02
N HIS A 112 -7.05 -24.41 1.33
CA HIS A 112 -8.37 -24.80 1.84
C HIS A 112 -9.49 -23.86 1.41
N LEU A 113 -9.24 -22.54 1.46
CA LEU A 113 -10.21 -21.52 1.07
C LEU A 113 -10.46 -21.53 -0.44
N ALA A 114 -9.41 -21.73 -1.25
CA ALA A 114 -9.50 -21.81 -2.71
C ALA A 114 -10.34 -23.03 -3.16
N ASP A 115 -10.22 -24.15 -2.44
CA ASP A 115 -11.00 -25.38 -2.74
C ASP A 115 -12.47 -25.24 -2.34
N ARG A 116 -12.78 -24.39 -1.36
CA ARG A 116 -14.12 -24.29 -0.78
C ARG A 116 -14.95 -23.12 -1.32
N TYR A 117 -14.31 -22.00 -1.71
CA TYR A 117 -15.01 -20.76 -2.03
C TYR A 117 -14.59 -20.17 -3.37
N ASP A 118 -15.47 -20.19 -4.36
CA ASP A 118 -15.25 -19.56 -5.68
C ASP A 118 -15.49 -18.05 -5.68
N ASN A 119 -16.05 -17.50 -4.59
CA ASN A 119 -16.43 -16.11 -4.43
C ASN A 119 -15.44 -15.28 -3.58
N LEU A 120 -14.23 -15.81 -3.40
CA LEU A 120 -13.18 -15.21 -2.57
C LEU A 120 -12.00 -14.75 -3.43
N LEU A 121 -11.60 -13.50 -3.26
CA LEU A 121 -10.42 -12.90 -3.93
C LEU A 121 -9.46 -12.35 -2.89
N PHE A 122 -8.23 -12.82 -2.91
CA PHE A 122 -7.12 -12.23 -2.15
C PHE A 122 -6.33 -11.26 -3.02
N ILE A 123 -6.04 -10.07 -2.48
CA ILE A 123 -5.10 -9.12 -3.05
C ILE A 123 -3.99 -8.93 -2.02
N ALA A 124 -2.84 -9.50 -2.29
CA ALA A 124 -1.67 -9.38 -1.42
C ALA A 124 -0.76 -8.25 -1.93
N THR A 125 -0.11 -7.53 -1.01
CA THR A 125 0.94 -6.57 -1.37
C THR A 125 2.26 -6.95 -0.75
N SER A 126 3.37 -6.68 -1.45
CA SER A 126 4.72 -6.82 -0.91
C SER A 126 5.63 -5.69 -1.36
N ASN A 127 6.58 -5.34 -0.50
CA ASN A 127 7.55 -4.29 -0.79
C ASN A 127 8.64 -4.73 -1.77
N PHE A 128 8.93 -6.02 -1.88
CA PHE A 128 9.75 -6.61 -2.94
C PHE A 128 9.53 -8.12 -3.05
N GLU A 129 9.57 -8.64 -4.26
CA GLU A 129 9.25 -10.04 -4.58
C GLU A 129 10.10 -11.03 -3.78
N GLY A 130 11.40 -10.78 -3.68
CA GLY A 130 12.30 -11.64 -2.93
C GLY A 130 12.12 -11.63 -1.40
N ALA A 131 11.11 -10.93 -0.85
CA ALA A 131 10.76 -11.01 0.57
C ALA A 131 9.66 -12.04 0.84
N VAL A 132 8.92 -12.42 -0.19
CA VAL A 132 7.79 -13.35 -0.09
C VAL A 132 8.26 -14.77 -0.36
N ASP A 133 7.75 -15.72 0.40
CA ASP A 133 8.03 -17.15 0.23
C ASP A 133 7.63 -17.64 -1.17
N GLU A 134 8.49 -18.43 -1.81
CA GLU A 134 8.28 -18.96 -3.18
C GLU A 134 6.98 -19.78 -3.30
N ALA A 135 6.58 -20.46 -2.22
CA ALA A 135 5.35 -21.24 -2.21
C ALA A 135 4.09 -20.34 -2.18
N PHE A 136 4.18 -19.14 -1.62
CA PHE A 136 3.11 -18.13 -1.73
C PHE A 136 3.03 -17.57 -3.15
N ILE A 137 4.19 -17.23 -3.74
CA ILE A 137 4.25 -16.72 -5.12
C ILE A 137 3.66 -17.75 -6.10
N SER A 138 3.97 -19.05 -5.93
CA SER A 138 3.46 -20.12 -6.79
C SER A 138 1.93 -20.32 -6.70
N ARG A 139 1.29 -19.90 -5.61
CA ARG A 139 -0.16 -19.91 -5.42
C ARG A 139 -0.83 -18.64 -5.94
N SER A 140 -0.05 -17.61 -6.25
CA SER A 140 -0.59 -16.39 -6.83
C SER A 140 -0.94 -16.61 -8.29
N ASP A 141 -2.22 -16.46 -8.64
CA ASP A 141 -2.70 -16.58 -10.03
C ASP A 141 -2.17 -15.45 -10.91
N LEU A 142 -1.85 -14.31 -10.30
CA LEU A 142 -1.31 -13.14 -10.99
C LEU A 142 -0.32 -12.40 -10.08
N VAL A 143 0.89 -12.18 -10.58
CA VAL A 143 1.91 -11.34 -9.93
C VAL A 143 2.14 -10.09 -10.77
N LEU A 144 1.88 -8.92 -10.20
CA LEU A 144 2.00 -7.63 -10.86
C LEU A 144 3.10 -6.79 -10.22
N GLN A 145 4.09 -6.41 -11.02
CA GLN A 145 5.12 -5.46 -10.62
C GLN A 145 4.56 -4.03 -10.72
N ILE A 146 4.55 -3.32 -9.61
CA ILE A 146 4.10 -1.93 -9.52
C ILE A 146 5.32 -1.01 -9.51
N PRO A 147 5.64 -0.39 -10.65
CA PRO A 147 6.83 0.45 -10.77
C PRO A 147 6.66 1.78 -10.01
N MET A 148 7.77 2.51 -9.88
CA MET A 148 7.73 3.91 -9.48
C MET A 148 6.83 4.71 -10.45
N PRO A 149 6.12 5.74 -9.95
CA PRO A 149 5.20 6.50 -10.76
C PRO A 149 5.93 7.22 -11.91
N ASN A 150 5.48 7.00 -13.14
CA ASN A 150 5.91 7.75 -14.31
C ASN A 150 5.39 9.20 -14.27
N ALA A 151 5.75 10.03 -15.24
CA ALA A 151 5.37 11.45 -15.26
C ALA A 151 3.85 11.67 -15.20
N ASP A 152 3.07 10.86 -15.93
CA ASP A 152 1.59 10.97 -15.95
C ASP A 152 0.99 10.56 -14.61
N ALA A 153 1.50 9.50 -13.99
CA ALA A 153 1.07 9.07 -12.67
C ALA A 153 1.44 10.12 -11.60
N ARG A 154 2.65 10.70 -11.66
CA ARG A 154 3.05 11.77 -10.74
C ARG A 154 2.15 13.01 -10.88
N LYS A 155 1.86 13.40 -12.12
CA LYS A 155 0.91 14.47 -12.43
C LYS A 155 -0.45 14.19 -11.79
N SER A 156 -1.03 13.01 -12.03
CA SER A 156 -2.33 12.62 -11.51
C SER A 156 -2.35 12.59 -9.96
N ILE A 157 -1.26 12.13 -9.32
CA ILE A 157 -1.14 12.12 -7.85
C ILE A 157 -1.12 13.56 -7.29
N LEU A 158 -0.36 14.46 -7.92
CA LEU A 158 -0.30 15.87 -7.52
C LEU A 158 -1.65 16.55 -7.72
N GLU A 159 -2.29 16.37 -8.89
CA GLU A 159 -3.62 16.90 -9.19
C GLU A 159 -4.67 16.42 -8.19
N GLY A 160 -4.68 15.13 -7.89
CA GLY A 160 -5.58 14.55 -6.89
C GLY A 160 -5.35 15.11 -5.48
N THR A 161 -4.07 15.29 -5.10
CA THR A 161 -3.70 15.84 -3.78
C THR A 161 -4.10 17.31 -3.65
N ILE A 162 -3.81 18.13 -4.66
CA ILE A 162 -4.17 19.55 -4.72
C ILE A 162 -5.70 19.71 -4.74
N THR A 163 -6.40 18.90 -5.54
CA THR A 163 -7.86 18.91 -5.60
C THR A 163 -8.49 18.49 -4.27
N GLY A 164 -7.89 17.51 -3.59
CA GLY A 164 -8.31 17.12 -2.24
C GLY A 164 -8.17 18.25 -1.22
N LEU A 165 -7.03 18.94 -1.23
CA LEU A 165 -6.77 20.10 -0.38
C LEU A 165 -7.72 21.27 -0.70
N ALA A 166 -8.03 21.47 -1.98
CA ALA A 166 -8.91 22.54 -2.46
C ALA A 166 -10.37 22.41 -1.98
N ARG A 167 -10.79 21.23 -1.51
CA ARG A 167 -12.12 21.07 -0.86
C ARG A 167 -12.25 21.95 0.37
N LYS A 168 -11.17 22.14 1.12
CA LYS A 168 -11.13 22.99 2.32
C LYS A 168 -10.54 24.38 2.03
N TYR A 169 -9.63 24.49 1.07
CA TYR A 169 -8.89 25.70 0.71
C TYR A 169 -9.00 25.95 -0.81
N PRO A 170 -10.13 26.55 -1.28
CA PRO A 170 -10.48 26.59 -2.70
C PRO A 170 -9.44 27.25 -3.60
N SER A 171 -8.71 28.27 -3.12
CA SER A 171 -7.70 28.97 -3.92
C SER A 171 -6.51 28.10 -4.33
N VAL A 172 -6.24 27.01 -3.59
CA VAL A 172 -5.16 26.07 -3.91
C VAL A 172 -5.36 25.42 -5.29
N LYS A 173 -6.61 25.32 -5.75
CA LYS A 173 -6.93 24.76 -7.08
C LYS A 173 -6.27 25.53 -8.22
N GLN A 174 -5.97 26.81 -8.04
CA GLN A 174 -5.31 27.66 -9.06
C GLN A 174 -3.90 27.12 -9.42
N ILE A 175 -3.24 26.40 -8.52
CA ILE A 175 -1.92 25.77 -8.76
C ILE A 175 -1.97 24.82 -9.97
N LEU A 176 -3.11 24.16 -10.23
CA LEU A 176 -3.27 23.26 -11.37
C LEU A 176 -3.20 23.96 -12.73
N HIS A 177 -3.45 25.28 -12.75
CA HIS A 177 -3.41 26.15 -13.93
C HIS A 177 -2.15 27.01 -13.98
N ASP A 178 -1.26 26.89 -13.01
CA ASP A 178 -0.01 27.63 -12.94
C ASP A 178 0.97 27.13 -14.01
N PRO A 179 1.63 28.01 -14.78
CA PRO A 179 2.66 27.60 -15.75
C PRO A 179 3.80 26.76 -15.15
N ASP A 180 4.10 26.94 -13.87
CA ASP A 180 5.12 26.17 -13.17
C ASP A 180 4.66 24.76 -12.76
N PHE A 181 3.37 24.40 -12.93
CA PHE A 181 2.90 23.07 -12.60
C PHE A 181 3.58 21.98 -13.45
N ALA A 182 3.81 22.23 -14.74
CA ALA A 182 4.55 21.29 -15.60
C ALA A 182 6.00 21.11 -15.11
N ARG A 183 6.66 22.19 -14.69
CA ARG A 183 8.01 22.14 -14.09
C ARG A 183 8.02 21.37 -12.77
N LEU A 184 6.97 21.52 -11.96
CA LEU A 184 6.79 20.74 -10.73
C LEU A 184 6.75 19.25 -11.01
N VAL A 185 5.96 18.80 -12.00
CA VAL A 185 5.88 17.38 -12.39
C VAL A 185 7.26 16.83 -12.81
N VAL A 186 8.04 17.62 -13.58
CA VAL A 186 9.40 17.22 -13.97
C VAL A 186 10.32 17.14 -12.73
N ALA A 187 10.24 18.10 -11.82
CA ALA A 187 11.08 18.14 -10.63
C ALA A 187 10.80 16.99 -9.64
N THR A 188 9.66 16.32 -9.75
CA THR A 188 9.28 15.17 -8.91
C THR A 188 9.77 13.83 -9.47
N ASP A 189 10.66 13.82 -10.45
CA ASP A 189 11.20 12.56 -10.97
C ASP A 189 11.93 11.75 -9.90
N GLY A 190 11.67 10.43 -9.86
CA GLY A 190 12.20 9.53 -8.84
C GLY A 190 11.51 9.62 -7.47
N ILE A 191 10.48 10.46 -7.28
CA ILE A 191 9.74 10.58 -6.03
C ILE A 191 8.53 9.62 -6.03
N ASP A 192 8.37 8.85 -4.96
CA ASP A 192 7.26 7.91 -4.80
C ASP A 192 5.92 8.61 -4.51
N GLY A 193 4.81 7.87 -4.67
CA GLY A 193 3.46 8.41 -4.50
C GLY A 193 3.12 8.88 -3.08
N ARG A 194 3.74 8.29 -2.04
CA ARG A 194 3.58 8.71 -0.65
C ARG A 194 4.30 10.03 -0.41
N GLN A 195 5.53 10.13 -0.89
CA GLN A 195 6.33 11.35 -0.83
C GLN A 195 5.65 12.49 -1.60
N LEU A 196 5.12 12.24 -2.83
CA LEU A 196 4.41 13.24 -3.62
C LEU A 196 3.24 13.88 -2.84
N ARG A 197 2.45 13.08 -2.14
CA ARG A 197 1.37 13.62 -1.29
C ARG A 197 1.90 14.45 -0.14
N LYS A 198 3.01 14.03 0.48
CA LYS A 198 3.66 14.77 1.57
C LYS A 198 4.25 16.11 1.11
N LEU A 199 4.74 16.22 -0.15
CA LEU A 199 5.29 17.47 -0.67
C LEU A 199 4.33 18.64 -0.55
N VAL A 200 3.03 18.44 -0.84
CA VAL A 200 2.02 19.49 -0.74
C VAL A 200 1.86 19.97 0.71
N ALA A 201 1.83 19.02 1.66
CA ALA A 201 1.74 19.35 3.08
C ALA A 201 3.03 20.04 3.58
N THR A 202 4.20 19.54 3.16
CA THR A 202 5.50 20.11 3.51
C THR A 202 5.64 21.55 2.98
N ALA A 203 5.20 21.81 1.74
CA ALA A 203 5.22 23.13 1.15
C ALA A 203 4.43 24.16 1.96
N CYS A 204 3.31 23.74 2.58
CA CYS A 204 2.54 24.61 3.47
C CYS A 204 3.35 25.08 4.70
N SER A 205 4.32 24.29 5.16
CA SER A 205 5.12 24.61 6.35
C SER A 205 6.28 25.61 6.11
N PHE A 206 6.61 25.92 4.86
CA PHE A 206 7.78 26.77 4.55
C PHE A 206 7.62 28.24 4.89
N ARG A 207 6.39 28.72 4.95
CA ARG A 207 6.07 30.10 5.28
C ARG A 207 4.96 30.12 6.33
N ARG A 208 5.07 31.04 7.30
CA ARG A 208 4.04 31.20 8.33
C ARG A 208 2.65 31.46 7.72
N GLU A 209 2.61 32.21 6.63
CA GLU A 209 1.36 32.55 5.94
C GLU A 209 0.66 31.32 5.35
N THR A 210 1.42 30.41 4.70
CA THR A 210 0.86 29.17 4.13
C THR A 210 0.56 28.12 5.18
N ALA A 211 1.30 28.14 6.30
CA ALA A 211 1.04 27.26 7.43
C ALA A 211 -0.30 27.61 8.16
N VAL A 212 -0.62 28.93 8.22
CA VAL A 212 -1.87 29.42 8.81
C VAL A 212 -3.02 29.34 7.81
N ASP A 213 -2.77 29.72 6.56
CA ASP A 213 -3.78 29.73 5.50
C ASP A 213 -3.23 29.09 4.22
N PRO A 214 -3.50 27.80 3.99
CA PRO A 214 -3.10 27.09 2.77
C PRO A 214 -3.62 27.69 1.46
N ASN A 215 -4.64 28.55 1.46
CA ASN A 215 -5.07 29.27 0.26
C ASN A 215 -3.95 30.12 -0.36
N LYS A 216 -2.90 30.45 0.40
CA LYS A 216 -1.73 31.19 -0.06
C LYS A 216 -0.60 30.33 -0.61
N LEU A 217 -0.81 29.01 -0.72
CA LEU A 217 0.12 28.08 -1.30
C LEU A 217 0.28 28.33 -2.80
N THR A 218 1.51 28.25 -3.31
CA THR A 218 1.85 28.44 -4.72
C THR A 218 2.53 27.19 -5.31
N ALA A 219 2.55 27.10 -6.64
CA ALA A 219 3.31 26.04 -7.33
C ALA A 219 4.82 26.12 -6.99
N ALA A 220 5.36 27.32 -6.82
CA ALA A 220 6.76 27.53 -6.45
C ALA A 220 7.10 26.97 -5.04
N ASP A 221 6.18 27.04 -4.08
CA ASP A 221 6.38 26.44 -2.76
C ASP A 221 6.48 24.92 -2.85
N ILE A 222 5.63 24.27 -3.66
CA ILE A 222 5.66 22.81 -3.86
C ILE A 222 6.91 22.40 -4.67
N LEU A 223 7.29 23.19 -5.67
CA LEU A 223 8.52 22.97 -6.44
C LEU A 223 9.76 23.03 -5.53
N ARG A 224 9.81 23.98 -4.58
CA ARG A 224 10.85 24.05 -3.57
C ARG A 224 10.88 22.79 -2.70
N ALA A 225 9.70 22.28 -2.27
CA ALA A 225 9.61 21.04 -1.51
C ALA A 225 10.14 19.84 -2.31
N ALA A 226 9.79 19.74 -3.61
CA ALA A 226 10.26 18.67 -4.47
C ALA A 226 11.78 18.66 -4.63
N LYS A 227 12.40 19.84 -4.81
CA LYS A 227 13.87 19.97 -4.88
C LYS A 227 14.54 19.52 -3.58
N LEU A 228 14.03 19.96 -2.44
CA LEU A 228 14.57 19.56 -1.13
C LEU A 228 14.44 18.06 -0.87
N GLU A 229 13.33 17.44 -1.28
CA GLU A 229 13.15 15.99 -1.13
C GLU A 229 14.15 15.22 -1.98
N ARG A 230 14.31 15.61 -3.24
CA ARG A 230 15.26 14.97 -4.17
C ARG A 230 16.71 15.12 -3.72
N ASP A 231 17.09 16.26 -3.16
CA ASP A 231 18.44 16.55 -2.67
C ASP A 231 18.72 15.90 -1.29
N GLY A 232 17.81 15.03 -0.79
CA GLY A 232 17.96 14.34 0.49
C GLY A 232 17.74 15.25 1.71
N GLY A 233 17.32 16.49 1.52
CA GLY A 233 17.27 17.52 2.56
C GLY A 233 16.17 17.33 3.61
N LEU A 234 15.12 16.57 3.33
CA LEU A 234 14.04 16.29 4.28
C LEU A 234 14.29 15.02 5.13
N ALA A 235 15.01 14.05 4.59
CA ALA A 235 15.33 12.80 5.28
C ALA A 235 16.58 12.87 6.17
N ALA A 236 17.53 13.79 5.86
CA ALA A 236 18.82 13.88 6.55
C ALA A 236 18.74 14.47 7.97
N LYS A 237 17.66 15.13 8.37
CA LYS A 237 17.54 15.79 9.71
C LYS A 237 17.02 14.87 10.82
N GLY A 238 16.72 13.60 10.53
CA GLY A 238 16.23 12.62 11.53
C GLY A 238 17.28 11.68 12.10
N LYS A 239 18.56 11.80 11.73
CA LYS A 239 19.65 10.88 12.20
C LYS A 239 20.70 11.57 13.07
N GLY A 240 20.39 12.67 13.70
CA GLY A 240 21.34 13.39 14.57
C GLY A 240 20.61 14.21 15.62
N ALA A 241 20.14 13.57 16.66
CA ALA A 241 19.95 14.10 18.01
C ALA A 241 19.80 12.95 18.99
#